data_602f14456e2f946633d67b79033d188e
#
_entry.id   602f14456e2f946633d67b79033d188e
#
_cell.length_a   1.000
_cell.length_b   1.000
_cell.length_c   1.000
_cell.angle_alpha   90.00
_cell.angle_beta   90.00
_cell.angle_gamma   90.00
#
_symmetry.space_group_name_H-M   'P 1'
#
loop_
_entity.id
_entity.type
_entity.pdbx_description
1 polymer ?
#
loop_
_entity_poly.entity_id
_entity_poly.type
_entity_poly.pdbx_seq_one_letter_code
_entity_poly.pdbx_strand_id
1 'polypeptide(L)'
;MEIRLAKTAGFCFGVNRAVELTYGLLNEGHKVATLGPLIHNPQAVDDMKRRGALVADTVEDIPTGYEVIIRSHGVPRTIYDTLEQRGIVYHDATCPFVKKIQNIAARAEGEGAVLLVAGDAAHPEVQGIVGHTRGEVFVFSDLEELKAWKGPSDPQKPIFAV
;
A
#
# COMPACT_ATOMS: atom_id res chain seq x y z
N MET A 1 30.14 27.83 4.48
CA MET A 1 29.47 26.66 3.92
C MET A 1 28.23 27.18 3.19
N GLU A 2 28.05 26.91 1.91
CA GLU A 2 26.85 27.27 1.14
C GLU A 2 25.91 26.07 1.13
N ILE A 3 24.65 26.28 1.52
CA ILE A 3 23.61 25.24 1.46
C ILE A 3 22.63 25.60 0.35
N ARG A 4 22.44 24.72 -0.63
CA ARG A 4 21.47 24.88 -1.71
C ARG A 4 20.38 23.82 -1.58
N LEU A 5 19.14 24.26 -1.35
CA LEU A 5 17.98 23.40 -1.35
C LEU A 5 17.46 23.19 -2.78
N ALA A 6 17.26 21.93 -3.19
CA ALA A 6 16.66 21.62 -4.49
C ALA A 6 15.21 22.13 -4.53
N LYS A 7 14.78 22.70 -5.68
CA LYS A 7 13.41 23.21 -5.86
C LYS A 7 12.31 22.14 -5.71
N THR A 8 12.68 20.89 -5.97
CA THR A 8 11.78 19.72 -5.91
C THR A 8 12.09 18.81 -4.71
N ALA A 9 12.79 19.33 -3.68
CA ALA A 9 13.05 18.60 -2.46
C ALA A 9 11.73 18.35 -1.69
N GLY A 10 11.54 17.13 -1.20
CA GLY A 10 10.37 16.76 -0.41
C GLY A 10 9.85 15.36 -0.76
N PHE A 11 8.66 15.06 -0.26
CA PHE A 11 7.97 13.81 -0.57
C PHE A 11 7.41 13.83 -2.00
N CYS A 12 7.31 12.66 -2.62
CA CYS A 12 6.58 12.53 -3.88
C CYS A 12 5.08 12.80 -3.64
N PHE A 13 4.33 13.04 -4.72
CA PHE A 13 2.90 13.36 -4.65
C PHE A 13 2.09 12.37 -3.81
N GLY A 14 2.30 11.06 -4.00
CA GLY A 14 1.55 10.03 -3.27
C GLY A 14 1.82 10.04 -1.76
N VAL A 15 3.09 10.17 -1.38
CA VAL A 15 3.49 10.26 0.03
C VAL A 15 3.01 11.56 0.65
N ASN A 16 3.15 12.70 -0.05
CA ASN A 16 2.72 14.01 0.47
C ASN A 16 1.23 14.01 0.78
N ARG A 17 0.40 13.45 -0.11
CA ARG A 17 -1.04 13.32 0.10
C ARG A 17 -1.39 12.53 1.37
N ALA A 18 -0.71 11.41 1.62
CA ALA A 18 -0.94 10.61 2.83
C ALA A 18 -0.52 11.37 4.10
N VAL A 19 0.59 12.08 4.05
CA VAL A 19 1.11 12.89 5.15
C VAL A 19 0.17 14.06 5.46
N GLU A 20 -0.25 14.83 4.45
CA GLU A 20 -1.17 15.96 4.62
C GLU A 20 -2.52 15.52 5.19
N LEU A 21 -3.08 14.41 4.67
CA LEU A 21 -4.32 13.85 5.18
C LEU A 21 -4.19 13.47 6.67
N THR A 22 -3.09 12.82 7.05
CA THR A 22 -2.85 12.42 8.45
C THR A 22 -2.77 13.62 9.36
N TYR A 23 -1.98 14.63 9.01
CA TYR A 23 -1.88 15.85 9.82
C TYR A 23 -3.19 16.64 9.86
N GLY A 24 -3.94 16.67 8.75
CA GLY A 24 -5.27 17.31 8.71
C GLY A 24 -6.19 16.72 9.75
N LEU A 25 -6.39 15.41 9.74
CA LEU A 25 -7.26 14.70 10.68
C LEU A 25 -6.79 14.85 12.13
N LEU A 26 -5.48 14.76 12.39
CA LEU A 26 -4.93 14.97 13.74
C LEU A 26 -5.17 16.39 14.25
N ASN A 27 -5.02 17.40 13.39
CA ASN A 27 -5.28 18.81 13.75
C ASN A 27 -6.77 19.09 14.01
N GLU A 28 -7.66 18.35 13.38
CA GLU A 28 -9.12 18.39 13.60
C GLU A 28 -9.53 17.61 14.85
N GLY A 29 -8.60 16.95 15.53
CA GLY A 29 -8.83 16.21 16.76
C GLY A 29 -9.35 14.79 16.57
N HIS A 30 -9.27 14.25 15.36
CA HIS A 30 -9.61 12.84 15.09
C HIS A 30 -8.60 11.90 15.73
N LYS A 31 -9.08 10.74 16.17
CA LYS A 31 -8.23 9.63 16.61
C LYS A 31 -7.82 8.83 15.37
N VAL A 32 -6.56 8.93 14.98
CA VAL A 32 -6.06 8.36 13.73
C VAL A 32 -5.18 7.15 14.02
N ALA A 33 -5.38 6.08 13.28
CA ALA A 33 -4.51 4.90 13.26
C ALA A 33 -3.98 4.64 11.83
N THR A 34 -2.78 4.08 11.74
CA THR A 34 -2.21 3.57 10.49
C THR A 34 -1.87 2.10 10.64
N LEU A 35 -2.00 1.31 9.57
CA LEU A 35 -1.55 -0.08 9.54
C LEU A 35 -0.09 -0.13 9.08
N GLY A 36 0.80 -0.31 10.08
CA GLY A 36 2.24 -0.10 9.92
C GLY A 36 2.59 1.38 9.71
N PRO A 37 3.89 1.68 9.53
CA PRO A 37 4.35 3.05 9.30
C PRO A 37 3.70 3.65 8.05
N LEU A 38 3.20 4.90 8.14
CA LEU A 38 2.57 5.59 7.03
C LEU A 38 3.50 5.75 5.83
N ILE A 39 4.78 6.02 6.13
CA ILE A 39 5.85 6.26 5.16
C ILE A 39 7.19 5.75 5.71
N HIS A 40 8.17 5.55 4.83
CA HIS A 40 9.54 5.16 5.19
C HIS A 40 10.40 6.35 5.69
N ASN A 41 9.86 7.13 6.64
CA ASN A 41 10.57 8.24 7.27
C ASN A 41 10.30 8.22 8.78
N PRO A 42 11.24 7.69 9.59
CA PRO A 42 11.04 7.54 11.04
C PRO A 42 10.72 8.87 11.74
N GLN A 43 11.37 9.97 11.34
CA GLN A 43 11.18 11.28 11.97
C GLN A 43 9.73 11.78 11.77
N ALA A 44 9.18 11.63 10.57
CA ALA A 44 7.79 12.02 10.30
C ALA A 44 6.79 11.10 11.03
N VAL A 45 7.05 9.78 11.05
CA VAL A 45 6.22 8.83 11.80
C VAL A 45 6.23 9.12 13.30
N ASP A 46 7.40 9.43 13.87
CA ASP A 46 7.52 9.78 15.29
C ASP A 46 6.85 11.11 15.62
N ASP A 47 6.87 12.08 14.69
CA ASP A 47 6.10 13.32 14.88
C ASP A 47 4.59 13.07 14.89
N MET A 48 4.08 12.23 13.97
CA MET A 48 2.67 11.84 13.95
C MET A 48 2.26 11.12 15.24
N LYS A 49 3.11 10.20 15.74
CA LYS A 49 2.89 9.53 17.04
C LYS A 49 2.82 10.52 18.20
N ARG A 50 3.71 11.51 18.26
CA ARG A 50 3.68 12.56 19.29
C ARG A 50 2.41 13.39 19.24
N ARG A 51 1.79 13.53 18.08
CA ARG A 51 0.51 14.22 17.86
C ARG A 51 -0.71 13.33 18.12
N GLY A 52 -0.49 12.06 18.48
CA GLY A 52 -1.55 11.13 18.85
C GLY A 52 -1.93 10.09 17.81
N ALA A 53 -1.18 9.98 16.68
CA ALA A 53 -1.40 8.90 15.74
C ALA A 53 -0.96 7.55 16.34
N LEU A 54 -1.80 6.54 16.21
CA LEU A 54 -1.49 5.15 16.54
C LEU A 54 -0.89 4.46 15.30
N VAL A 55 0.21 3.74 15.48
CA VAL A 55 0.70 2.79 14.47
C VAL A 55 0.36 1.40 14.97
N ALA A 56 -0.56 0.74 14.30
CA ALA A 56 -1.02 -0.62 14.62
C ALA A 56 -0.41 -1.62 13.63
N ASP A 57 -0.13 -2.83 14.09
CA ASP A 57 0.38 -3.89 13.21
C ASP A 57 -0.76 -4.58 12.46
N THR A 58 -1.91 -4.75 13.10
CA THR A 58 -3.10 -5.40 12.54
C THR A 58 -4.36 -4.53 12.73
N VAL A 59 -5.45 -4.87 12.03
CA VAL A 59 -6.75 -4.19 12.22
C VAL A 59 -7.31 -4.46 13.61
N GLU A 60 -6.98 -5.62 14.20
CA GLU A 60 -7.39 -6.06 15.52
C GLU A 60 -6.82 -5.18 16.64
N ASP A 61 -5.63 -4.61 16.42
CA ASP A 61 -4.95 -3.74 17.38
C ASP A 61 -5.52 -2.32 17.41
N ILE A 62 -6.46 -1.99 16.52
CA ILE A 62 -7.05 -0.66 16.42
C ILE A 62 -8.20 -0.52 17.43
N PRO A 63 -8.10 0.41 18.41
CA PRO A 63 -9.16 0.62 19.38
C PRO A 63 -10.42 1.24 18.75
N THR A 64 -11.56 1.02 19.38
CA THR A 64 -12.82 1.64 18.96
C THR A 64 -12.72 3.17 18.96
N GLY A 65 -13.29 3.79 17.92
CA GLY A 65 -13.32 5.24 17.75
C GLY A 65 -12.09 5.83 17.08
N TYR A 66 -11.17 4.98 16.58
CA TYR A 66 -10.12 5.41 15.69
C TYR A 66 -10.57 5.32 14.23
N GLU A 67 -10.09 6.26 13.42
CA GLU A 67 -10.20 6.24 11.96
C GLU A 67 -8.88 5.75 11.36
N VAL A 68 -8.94 4.93 10.32
CA VAL A 68 -7.75 4.32 9.73
C VAL A 68 -7.31 5.06 8.49
N ILE A 69 -6.02 5.35 8.37
CA ILE A 69 -5.43 5.83 7.12
C ILE A 69 -4.71 4.67 6.44
N ILE A 70 -5.17 4.36 5.24
CA ILE A 70 -4.47 3.42 4.35
C ILE A 70 -3.27 4.17 3.75
N ARG A 71 -2.07 3.64 3.99
CA ARG A 71 -0.80 4.22 3.55
C ARG A 71 -0.67 4.30 2.02
N SER A 72 0.30 5.08 1.53
CA SER A 72 0.52 5.29 0.08
C SER A 72 0.80 4.02 -0.71
N HIS A 73 1.35 2.98 -0.10
CA HIS A 73 1.60 1.65 -0.69
C HIS A 73 0.33 0.83 -0.91
N GLY A 74 -0.79 1.26 -0.32
CA GLY A 74 -2.01 0.47 -0.27
C GLY A 74 -1.91 -0.73 0.67
N VAL A 75 -2.98 -1.50 0.70
CA VAL A 75 -3.10 -2.74 1.49
C VAL A 75 -3.82 -3.80 0.65
N PRO A 76 -3.73 -5.10 1.02
CA PRO A 76 -4.54 -6.15 0.42
C PRO A 76 -6.05 -5.88 0.53
N ARG A 77 -6.83 -6.42 -0.41
CA ARG A 77 -8.30 -6.26 -0.43
C ARG A 77 -8.96 -6.74 0.87
N THR A 78 -8.44 -7.80 1.46
CA THR A 78 -8.94 -8.35 2.73
C THR A 78 -8.90 -7.36 3.88
N ILE A 79 -7.99 -6.39 3.87
CA ILE A 79 -7.94 -5.33 4.89
C ILE A 79 -9.13 -4.39 4.74
N TYR A 80 -9.50 -3.99 3.52
CA TYR A 80 -10.70 -3.18 3.27
C TYR A 80 -11.95 -3.92 3.73
N ASP A 81 -12.09 -5.20 3.36
CA ASP A 81 -13.20 -6.05 3.76
C ASP A 81 -13.31 -6.13 5.30
N THR A 82 -12.19 -6.26 6.00
CA THR A 82 -12.14 -6.31 7.48
C THR A 82 -12.54 -4.98 8.12
N LEU A 83 -12.06 -3.85 7.58
CA LEU A 83 -12.42 -2.51 8.06
C LEU A 83 -13.93 -2.26 7.91
N GLU A 84 -14.49 -2.63 6.76
CA GLU A 84 -15.92 -2.51 6.47
C GLU A 84 -16.77 -3.40 7.38
N GLN A 85 -16.40 -4.67 7.55
CA GLN A 85 -17.11 -5.61 8.44
C GLN A 85 -17.12 -5.14 9.90
N ARG A 86 -16.06 -4.45 10.35
CA ARG A 86 -15.95 -3.91 11.71
C ARG A 86 -16.56 -2.51 11.83
N GLY A 87 -17.04 -1.91 10.75
CA GLY A 87 -17.58 -0.55 10.74
C GLY A 87 -16.54 0.52 11.07
N ILE A 88 -15.27 0.27 10.77
CA ILE A 88 -14.18 1.21 11.01
C ILE A 88 -14.13 2.19 9.84
N VAL A 89 -14.21 3.48 10.14
CA VAL A 89 -14.02 4.55 9.14
C VAL A 89 -12.58 4.52 8.66
N TYR A 90 -12.39 4.55 7.34
CA TYR A 90 -11.03 4.62 6.79
C TYR A 90 -10.91 5.65 5.66
N HIS A 91 -9.71 6.18 5.51
CA HIS A 91 -9.31 7.13 4.49
C HIS A 91 -8.25 6.48 3.60
N ASP A 92 -8.58 6.25 2.34
CA ASP A 92 -7.66 5.60 1.39
C ASP A 92 -6.68 6.63 0.81
N ALA A 93 -5.46 6.65 1.36
CA ALA A 93 -4.36 7.46 0.87
C ALA A 93 -3.43 6.69 -0.10
N THR A 94 -3.85 5.52 -0.60
CA THR A 94 -3.10 4.78 -1.62
C THR A 94 -2.74 5.68 -2.79
N CYS A 95 -1.47 5.66 -3.18
CA CYS A 95 -1.01 6.44 -4.33
C CYS A 95 -1.81 6.05 -5.59
N PRO A 96 -2.31 7.01 -6.40
CA PRO A 96 -3.07 6.71 -7.61
C PRO A 96 -2.34 5.80 -8.60
N PHE A 97 -1.00 5.86 -8.64
CA PHE A 97 -0.20 4.96 -9.48
C PHE A 97 -0.25 3.52 -8.94
N VAL A 98 -0.13 3.34 -7.63
CA VAL A 98 -0.29 2.02 -6.99
C VAL A 98 -1.71 1.49 -7.20
N LYS A 99 -2.72 2.35 -7.05
CA LYS A 99 -4.13 1.98 -7.30
C LYS A 99 -4.36 1.46 -8.71
N LYS A 100 -3.69 2.05 -9.72
CA LYS A 100 -3.75 1.54 -11.10
C LYS A 100 -3.22 0.12 -11.20
N ILE A 101 -2.10 -0.19 -10.53
CA ILE A 101 -1.51 -1.53 -10.54
C ILE A 101 -2.42 -2.53 -9.80
N GLN A 102 -2.98 -2.15 -8.66
CA GLN A 102 -3.97 -2.96 -7.95
C GLN A 102 -5.19 -3.28 -8.83
N ASN A 103 -5.67 -2.30 -9.62
CA ASN A 103 -6.76 -2.53 -10.58
C ASN A 103 -6.36 -3.48 -11.70
N ILE A 104 -5.08 -3.47 -12.15
CA ILE A 104 -4.59 -4.44 -13.13
C ILE A 104 -4.58 -5.84 -12.51
N ALA A 105 -4.16 -5.99 -11.25
CA ALA A 105 -4.19 -7.26 -10.53
C ALA A 105 -5.62 -7.83 -10.42
N ALA A 106 -6.59 -6.99 -10.04
CA ALA A 106 -8.00 -7.38 -9.98
C ALA A 106 -8.57 -7.75 -11.36
N ARG A 107 -8.16 -7.02 -12.42
CA ARG A 107 -8.57 -7.33 -13.79
C ARG A 107 -7.96 -8.65 -14.27
N ALA A 108 -6.70 -8.94 -13.93
CA ALA A 108 -6.05 -10.22 -14.27
C ALA A 108 -6.85 -11.41 -13.71
N GLU A 109 -7.36 -11.31 -12.47
CA GLU A 109 -8.26 -12.31 -11.90
C GLU A 109 -9.53 -12.48 -12.74
N GLY A 110 -10.20 -11.38 -13.09
CA GLY A 110 -11.45 -11.40 -13.87
C GLY A 110 -11.28 -11.98 -15.28
N GLU A 111 -10.11 -11.86 -15.88
CA GLU A 111 -9.76 -12.37 -17.20
C GLU A 111 -9.09 -13.77 -17.14
N GLY A 112 -8.94 -14.36 -15.95
CA GLY A 112 -8.24 -15.64 -15.76
C GLY A 112 -6.76 -15.61 -16.13
N ALA A 113 -6.17 -14.42 -16.13
CA ALA A 113 -4.77 -14.19 -16.47
C ALA A 113 -3.83 -14.52 -15.30
N VAL A 114 -2.57 -14.77 -15.64
CA VAL A 114 -1.47 -14.82 -14.65
C VAL A 114 -0.92 -13.42 -14.46
N LEU A 115 -0.73 -13.00 -13.21
CA LEU A 115 -0.10 -11.74 -12.88
C LEU A 115 1.40 -11.94 -12.60
N LEU A 116 2.25 -11.31 -13.40
CA LEU A 116 3.68 -11.18 -13.12
C LEU A 116 3.93 -9.85 -12.42
N VAL A 117 4.60 -9.89 -11.27
CA VAL A 117 4.94 -8.70 -10.50
C VAL A 117 6.46 -8.61 -10.37
N ALA A 118 7.04 -7.55 -10.94
CA ALA A 118 8.46 -7.25 -10.77
C ALA A 118 8.66 -6.47 -9.46
N GLY A 119 9.25 -7.10 -8.44
CA GLY A 119 9.49 -6.48 -7.14
C GLY A 119 9.85 -7.46 -6.04
N ASP A 120 10.17 -6.94 -4.88
CA ASP A 120 10.42 -7.74 -3.68
C ASP A 120 9.09 -8.22 -3.08
N ALA A 121 8.89 -9.53 -2.98
CA ALA A 121 7.67 -10.14 -2.42
C ALA A 121 7.42 -9.75 -0.95
N ALA A 122 8.46 -9.36 -0.19
CA ALA A 122 8.34 -8.87 1.18
C ALA A 122 7.94 -7.39 1.26
N HIS A 123 8.06 -6.65 0.15
CA HIS A 123 7.75 -5.22 0.15
C HIS A 123 6.24 -4.99 0.31
N PRO A 124 5.81 -4.06 1.18
CA PRO A 124 4.39 -3.80 1.46
C PRO A 124 3.55 -3.43 0.24
N GLU A 125 4.12 -2.74 -0.75
CA GLU A 125 3.43 -2.39 -1.99
C GLU A 125 3.14 -3.63 -2.84
N VAL A 126 4.13 -4.53 -2.98
CA VAL A 126 3.97 -5.80 -3.69
C VAL A 126 2.92 -6.67 -3.02
N GLN A 127 2.95 -6.78 -1.68
CA GLN A 127 1.92 -7.49 -0.91
C GLN A 127 0.53 -6.88 -1.13
N GLY A 128 0.44 -5.55 -1.14
CA GLY A 128 -0.78 -4.82 -1.47
C GLY A 128 -1.31 -5.16 -2.87
N ILE A 129 -0.44 -5.19 -3.88
CA ILE A 129 -0.79 -5.52 -5.28
C ILE A 129 -1.27 -6.96 -5.38
N VAL A 130 -0.47 -7.92 -4.88
CA VAL A 130 -0.80 -9.35 -4.89
C VAL A 130 -2.11 -9.62 -4.16
N GLY A 131 -2.38 -8.93 -3.06
CA GLY A 131 -3.61 -9.04 -2.30
C GLY A 131 -4.88 -8.54 -3.00
N HIS A 132 -4.77 -7.98 -4.21
CA HIS A 132 -5.92 -7.58 -5.05
C HIS A 132 -6.31 -8.63 -6.10
N THR A 133 -5.66 -9.78 -6.12
CA THR A 133 -6.04 -10.92 -6.96
C THR A 133 -6.05 -12.23 -6.17
N ARG A 134 -6.92 -13.15 -6.54
CA ARG A 134 -6.93 -14.56 -6.10
C ARG A 134 -6.45 -15.49 -7.21
N GLY A 135 -6.09 -14.93 -8.37
CA GLY A 135 -5.56 -15.64 -9.52
C GLY A 135 -4.14 -16.13 -9.31
N GLU A 136 -3.59 -16.71 -10.37
CA GLU A 136 -2.19 -17.13 -10.39
C GLU A 136 -1.26 -15.91 -10.43
N VAL A 137 -0.29 -15.87 -9.51
CA VAL A 137 0.68 -14.76 -9.40
C VAL A 137 2.09 -15.33 -9.36
N PHE A 138 3.00 -14.66 -10.05
CA PHE A 138 4.42 -14.88 -9.91
C PHE A 138 5.13 -13.56 -9.63
N VAL A 139 5.79 -13.47 -8.47
CA VAL A 139 6.61 -12.32 -8.08
C VAL A 139 8.06 -12.66 -8.31
N PHE A 140 8.82 -11.75 -8.88
CA PHE A 140 10.26 -11.91 -9.11
C PHE A 140 10.99 -10.59 -8.85
N SER A 141 12.17 -10.69 -8.25
CA SER A 141 13.01 -9.54 -7.91
C SER A 141 14.08 -9.25 -8.95
N ASP A 142 14.44 -10.27 -9.76
CA ASP A 142 15.47 -10.15 -10.76
C ASP A 142 15.22 -11.04 -12.00
N LEU A 143 16.11 -10.89 -12.99
CA LEU A 143 16.01 -11.62 -14.26
C LEU A 143 16.22 -13.14 -14.11
N GLU A 144 17.02 -13.57 -13.14
CA GLU A 144 17.30 -15.00 -12.95
C GLU A 144 16.09 -15.72 -12.36
N GLU A 145 15.38 -15.08 -11.42
CA GLU A 145 14.10 -15.58 -10.93
C GLU A 145 13.07 -15.67 -12.06
N LEU A 146 12.98 -14.62 -12.90
CA LEU A 146 12.07 -14.64 -14.05
C LEU A 146 12.41 -15.75 -15.05
N LYS A 147 13.70 -16.00 -15.34
CA LYS A 147 14.13 -17.10 -16.21
C LYS A 147 13.83 -18.48 -15.62
N ALA A 148 13.85 -18.60 -14.30
CA ALA A 148 13.53 -19.83 -13.59
C ALA A 148 12.03 -20.15 -13.58
N TRP A 149 11.18 -19.17 -13.87
CA TRP A 149 9.74 -19.37 -13.96
C TRP A 149 9.37 -20.28 -15.12
N LYS A 150 8.60 -21.31 -14.83
CA LYS A 150 8.22 -22.35 -15.80
C LYS A 150 7.01 -21.99 -16.68
N GLY A 151 6.53 -20.75 -16.55
CA GLY A 151 5.31 -20.31 -17.22
C GLY A 151 4.04 -20.55 -16.40
N PRO A 152 2.90 -20.11 -16.91
CA PRO A 152 1.61 -20.32 -16.28
C PRO A 152 1.24 -21.80 -16.15
N SER A 153 0.39 -22.12 -15.19
CA SER A 153 -0.14 -23.47 -14.99
C SER A 153 -0.90 -24.02 -16.23
N ASP A 154 -1.50 -23.11 -17.00
CA ASP A 154 -2.05 -23.34 -18.32
C ASP A 154 -1.35 -22.42 -19.32
N PRO A 155 -0.62 -22.97 -20.33
CA PRO A 155 0.11 -22.16 -21.32
C PRO A 155 -0.77 -21.21 -22.17
N GLN A 156 -2.08 -21.39 -22.17
CA GLN A 156 -3.01 -20.53 -22.89
C GLN A 156 -3.48 -19.31 -22.09
N LYS A 157 -3.19 -19.26 -20.78
CA LYS A 157 -3.56 -18.11 -19.95
C LYS A 157 -2.88 -16.82 -20.42
N PRO A 158 -3.63 -15.72 -20.50
CA PRO A 158 -3.03 -14.42 -20.71
C PRO A 158 -2.05 -14.07 -19.57
N ILE A 159 -1.07 -13.22 -19.85
CA ILE A 159 -0.10 -12.74 -18.85
C ILE A 159 -0.23 -11.24 -18.74
N PHE A 160 -0.42 -10.76 -17.52
CA PHE A 160 -0.34 -9.35 -17.17
C PHE A 160 0.93 -9.11 -16.37
N ALA A 161 1.76 -8.15 -16.81
CA ALA A 161 3.00 -7.79 -16.13
C ALA A 161 2.91 -6.38 -15.55
N VAL A 162 3.37 -6.20 -14.32
CA VAL A 162 3.41 -4.93 -13.59
C VAL A 162 4.72 -4.75 -12.85
#